data_fffa5be86bcde66fc3ef27637b7dfa1e
#
_entry.id   fffa5be86bcde66fc3ef27637b7dfa1e
#
_cell.length_a   1.000
_cell.length_b   1.000
_cell.length_c   1.000
_cell.angle_alpha   90.00
_cell.angle_beta   90.00
_cell.angle_gamma   90.00
#
_symmetry.space_group_name_H-M   'P 1'
#
loop_
_entity.id
_entity.type
_entity.pdbx_description
1 polymer ?
#
loop_
_entity_poly.entity_id
_entity_poly.type
_entity_poly.pdbx_seq_one_letter_code
_entity_poly.pdbx_strand_id
1 'polypeptide(L)'
;ETAELLAMLKEQTERLSKLVKTLLEMSEMNTIERAEAVELTALIEEVLADLSPMAEKRQISLLQEATGEVLLQGGDILLYRLLFNLVENAIRYNKEGGAVRVSAEEGADTVEILVQDTGSGIPEADRETIFQPFFRVDKSRSRAYGGVGLGLTLVRKIVELHGGTIRIAKSDAQGTTFAVTLPVHAV
;
A
#
# COMPACT_ATOMS: atom_id res chain seq x y z
N GLU A 1 30.94 -19.43 -3.21
CA GLU A 1 30.25 -20.24 -2.17
C GLU A 1 30.12 -19.47 -0.83
N THR A 2 31.23 -19.04 -0.19
CA THR A 2 31.15 -18.29 1.09
C THR A 2 30.49 -16.91 0.95
N ALA A 3 30.80 -16.17 -0.11
CA ALA A 3 30.20 -14.87 -0.40
C ALA A 3 28.70 -14.98 -0.72
N GLU A 4 28.29 -16.00 -1.42
CA GLU A 4 26.88 -16.29 -1.71
C GLU A 4 26.10 -16.65 -0.47
N LEU A 5 26.72 -17.46 0.42
CA LEU A 5 26.13 -17.81 1.71
C LEU A 5 25.94 -16.58 2.61
N LEU A 6 26.92 -15.69 2.66
CA LEU A 6 26.85 -14.43 3.40
C LEU A 6 25.77 -13.50 2.83
N ALA A 7 25.65 -13.39 1.50
CA ALA A 7 24.59 -12.62 0.87
C ALA A 7 23.19 -13.19 1.20
N MET A 8 23.03 -14.51 1.15
CA MET A 8 21.79 -15.18 1.55
C MET A 8 21.43 -14.95 3.02
N LEU A 9 22.41 -15.07 3.92
CA LEU A 9 22.18 -14.82 5.35
C LEU A 9 21.78 -13.37 5.61
N LYS A 10 22.42 -12.41 4.95
CA LYS A 10 22.08 -11.00 5.04
C LYS A 10 20.63 -10.75 4.59
N GLU A 11 20.23 -11.28 3.44
CA GLU A 11 18.87 -11.16 2.90
C GLU A 11 17.83 -11.75 3.88
N GLN A 12 18.09 -12.94 4.45
CA GLN A 12 17.18 -13.56 5.41
C GLN A 12 17.09 -12.76 6.71
N THR A 13 18.20 -12.18 7.18
CA THR A 13 18.22 -11.34 8.37
C THR A 13 17.42 -10.04 8.17
N GLU A 14 17.61 -9.38 7.03
CA GLU A 14 16.85 -8.18 6.66
C GLU A 14 15.35 -8.47 6.54
N ARG A 15 15.01 -9.63 5.96
CA ARG A 15 13.62 -10.09 5.86
C ARG A 15 13.01 -10.35 7.23
N LEU A 16 13.72 -11.03 8.12
CA LEU A 16 13.28 -11.30 9.47
C LEU A 16 13.10 -10.02 10.28
N SER A 17 14.04 -9.10 10.16
CA SER A 17 13.98 -7.76 10.78
C SER A 17 12.73 -6.98 10.34
N LYS A 18 12.45 -6.99 9.04
CA LYS A 18 11.23 -6.35 8.46
C LYS A 18 9.95 -7.02 8.98
N LEU A 19 9.94 -8.35 9.11
CA LEU A 19 8.83 -9.10 9.70
C LEU A 19 8.54 -8.67 11.13
N VAL A 20 9.55 -8.71 11.99
CA VAL A 20 9.43 -8.33 13.40
C VAL A 20 8.95 -6.90 13.54
N LYS A 21 9.54 -5.98 12.77
CA LYS A 21 9.12 -4.57 12.75
C LYS A 21 7.63 -4.42 12.38
N THR A 22 7.19 -5.07 11.30
CA THR A 22 5.78 -4.98 10.88
C THR A 22 4.82 -5.58 11.91
N LEU A 23 5.19 -6.69 12.56
CA LEU A 23 4.37 -7.29 13.62
C LEU A 23 4.26 -6.39 14.86
N LEU A 24 5.35 -5.74 15.26
CA LEU A 24 5.34 -4.75 16.35
C LEU A 24 4.44 -3.57 15.98
N GLU A 25 4.60 -3.03 14.78
CA GLU A 25 3.75 -1.95 14.27
C GLU A 25 2.26 -2.33 14.29
N MET A 26 1.91 -3.54 13.87
CA MET A 26 0.52 -4.03 13.92
C MET A 26 0.00 -4.16 15.35
N SER A 27 0.85 -4.54 16.30
CA SER A 27 0.48 -4.63 17.72
C SER A 27 0.18 -3.26 18.33
N GLU A 28 0.92 -2.23 17.94
CA GLU A 28 0.80 -0.87 18.48
C GLU A 28 -0.32 -0.05 17.82
N MET A 29 -0.82 -0.46 16.65
CA MET A 29 -1.81 0.32 15.89
C MET A 29 -3.09 0.62 16.65
N ASN A 30 -3.53 -0.27 17.54
CA ASN A 30 -4.75 -0.07 18.31
C ASN A 30 -4.64 1.10 19.31
N THR A 31 -3.42 1.51 19.67
CA THR A 31 -3.15 2.60 20.63
C THR A 31 -2.97 3.96 19.97
N ILE A 32 -2.86 4.00 18.63
CA ILE A 32 -2.69 5.25 17.88
C ILE A 32 -4.03 5.98 17.84
N GLU A 33 -3.99 7.27 18.23
CA GLU A 33 -5.15 8.16 18.17
C GLU A 33 -5.56 8.40 16.71
N ARG A 34 -6.88 8.46 16.45
CA ARG A 34 -7.47 8.57 15.11
C ARG A 34 -8.49 9.70 14.99
N ALA A 35 -8.36 10.72 15.85
CA ALA A 35 -9.28 11.85 15.91
C ALA A 35 -8.69 13.14 15.31
N GLU A 36 -7.54 13.06 14.67
CA GLU A 36 -6.89 14.21 14.05
C GLU A 36 -7.52 14.52 12.68
N ALA A 37 -7.58 15.80 12.31
CA ALA A 37 -7.94 16.20 10.97
C ALA A 37 -6.72 15.99 10.06
N VAL A 38 -6.86 15.09 9.09
CA VAL A 38 -5.80 14.74 8.15
C VAL A 38 -6.18 15.24 6.76
N GLU A 39 -5.28 16.00 6.14
CA GLU A 39 -5.41 16.48 4.76
C GLU A 39 -4.78 15.43 3.83
N LEU A 40 -5.66 14.65 3.16
CA LEU A 40 -5.25 13.51 2.35
C LEU A 40 -4.48 13.90 1.09
N THR A 41 -4.77 15.05 0.50
CA THR A 41 -4.10 15.48 -0.74
C THR A 41 -2.63 15.75 -0.48
N ALA A 42 -2.30 16.44 0.62
CA ALA A 42 -0.92 16.66 1.06
C ALA A 42 -0.23 15.34 1.46
N LEU A 43 -0.95 14.45 2.14
CA LEU A 43 -0.41 13.15 2.55
C LEU A 43 -0.09 12.25 1.33
N ILE A 44 -0.90 12.29 0.28
CA ILE A 44 -0.63 11.61 -0.99
C ILE A 44 0.63 12.19 -1.64
N GLU A 45 0.77 13.53 -1.68
CA GLU A 45 1.99 14.18 -2.22
C GLU A 45 3.25 13.72 -1.49
N GLU A 46 3.22 13.68 -0.16
CA GLU A 46 4.33 13.21 0.67
C GLU A 46 4.72 11.77 0.34
N VAL A 47 3.74 10.86 0.29
CA VAL A 47 3.98 9.44 -0.04
C VAL A 47 4.55 9.27 -1.45
N LEU A 48 4.03 10.01 -2.44
CA LEU A 48 4.54 9.96 -3.81
C LEU A 48 5.97 10.50 -3.89
N ALA A 49 6.29 11.56 -3.16
CA ALA A 49 7.65 12.10 -3.08
C ALA A 49 8.63 11.08 -2.47
N ASP A 50 8.27 10.44 -1.36
CA ASP A 50 9.10 9.44 -0.69
C ASP A 50 9.34 8.18 -1.55
N LEU A 51 8.37 7.80 -2.37
CA LEU A 51 8.46 6.64 -3.27
C LEU A 51 9.02 6.97 -4.66
N SER A 52 9.24 8.25 -4.98
CA SER A 52 9.80 8.69 -6.28
C SER A 52 11.13 8.00 -6.62
N PRO A 53 12.13 7.86 -5.72
CA PRO A 53 13.37 7.17 -6.04
C PRO A 53 13.19 5.70 -6.43
N MET A 54 12.17 5.04 -5.86
CA MET A 54 11.83 3.66 -6.19
C MET A 54 11.16 3.56 -7.57
N ALA A 55 10.27 4.49 -7.86
CA ALA A 55 9.56 4.57 -9.14
C ALA A 55 10.52 4.91 -10.30
N GLU A 56 11.41 5.87 -10.10
CA GLU A 56 12.43 6.29 -11.09
C GLU A 56 13.33 5.14 -11.54
N LYS A 57 13.81 4.31 -10.61
CA LYS A 57 14.63 3.12 -10.91
C LYS A 57 13.92 2.13 -11.84
N ARG A 58 12.61 2.18 -11.93
CA ARG A 58 11.77 1.32 -12.75
C ARG A 58 11.06 2.07 -13.88
N GLN A 59 11.38 3.35 -14.06
CA GLN A 59 10.79 4.23 -15.07
C GLN A 59 9.26 4.33 -14.94
N ILE A 60 8.73 4.27 -13.70
CA ILE A 60 7.30 4.34 -13.41
C ILE A 60 6.93 5.78 -13.12
N SER A 61 5.89 6.29 -13.80
CA SER A 61 5.31 7.60 -13.55
C SER A 61 4.39 7.56 -12.34
N LEU A 62 4.58 8.45 -11.37
CA LEU A 62 3.69 8.68 -10.24
C LEU A 62 2.81 9.90 -10.52
N LEU A 63 1.51 9.75 -10.44
CA LEU A 63 0.52 10.79 -10.77
C LEU A 63 -0.49 10.92 -9.63
N GLN A 64 -0.66 12.15 -9.14
CA GLN A 64 -1.76 12.49 -8.26
C GLN A 64 -2.89 13.10 -9.11
N GLU A 65 -4.08 12.52 -8.99
CA GLU A 65 -5.29 13.00 -9.68
C GLU A 65 -6.31 13.61 -8.70
N ALA A 66 -5.92 13.78 -7.43
CA ALA A 66 -6.74 14.45 -6.42
C ALA A 66 -6.82 15.96 -6.76
N THR A 67 -8.04 16.48 -6.84
CA THR A 67 -8.31 17.90 -7.06
C THR A 67 -8.99 18.49 -5.84
N GLY A 68 -8.34 19.48 -5.21
CA GLY A 68 -8.87 20.14 -4.02
C GLY A 68 -8.38 19.53 -2.71
N GLU A 69 -8.77 20.15 -1.63
CA GLU A 69 -8.47 19.71 -0.26
C GLU A 69 -9.46 18.62 0.15
N VAL A 70 -8.97 17.46 0.56
CA VAL A 70 -9.78 16.34 1.05
C VAL A 70 -9.42 16.06 2.49
N LEU A 71 -10.35 16.34 3.40
CA LEU A 71 -10.16 16.18 4.84
C LEU A 71 -10.92 14.98 5.38
N LEU A 72 -10.29 14.24 6.28
CA LEU A 72 -10.96 13.22 7.09
C LEU A 72 -10.38 13.19 8.51
N GLN A 73 -11.17 12.67 9.45
CA GLN A 73 -10.67 12.38 10.79
C GLN A 73 -10.00 11.00 10.80
N GLY A 74 -8.73 10.95 11.22
CA GLY A 74 -7.98 9.71 11.20
C GLY A 74 -6.66 9.79 11.96
N GLY A 75 -5.90 8.72 11.92
CA GLY A 75 -4.53 8.68 12.42
C GLY A 75 -3.55 8.97 11.27
N ASP A 76 -2.89 10.11 11.29
CA ASP A 76 -1.96 10.56 10.25
C ASP A 76 -0.93 9.47 9.88
N ILE A 77 -0.21 8.94 10.87
CA ILE A 77 0.78 7.88 10.69
C ILE A 77 0.17 6.61 10.07
N LEU A 78 -1.07 6.26 10.44
CA LEU A 78 -1.74 5.07 9.92
C LEU A 78 -2.15 5.28 8.46
N LEU A 79 -2.70 6.44 8.13
CA LEU A 79 -3.09 6.79 6.77
C LEU A 79 -1.89 6.92 5.84
N TYR A 80 -0.78 7.51 6.33
CA TYR A 80 0.50 7.48 5.61
C TYR A 80 0.93 6.04 5.27
N ARG A 81 0.92 5.14 6.26
CA ARG A 81 1.30 3.72 6.06
C ARG A 81 0.37 3.00 5.10
N LEU A 82 -0.93 3.29 5.15
CA LEU A 82 -1.91 2.75 4.20
C LEU A 82 -1.55 3.13 2.77
N LEU A 83 -1.38 4.44 2.51
CA LEU A 83 -1.03 4.97 1.19
C LEU A 83 0.33 4.45 0.73
N PHE A 84 1.35 4.50 1.60
CA PHE A 84 2.69 4.01 1.30
C PHE A 84 2.68 2.54 0.85
N ASN A 85 1.99 1.66 1.58
CA ASN A 85 1.93 0.24 1.22
C ASN A 85 1.19 -0.03 -0.10
N LEU A 86 0.10 0.71 -0.36
CA LEU A 86 -0.64 0.57 -1.62
C LEU A 86 0.20 1.06 -2.80
N VAL A 87 0.83 2.23 -2.69
CA VAL A 87 1.66 2.81 -3.74
C VAL A 87 2.96 2.01 -3.94
N GLU A 88 3.61 1.56 -2.86
CA GLU A 88 4.78 0.67 -2.95
C GLU A 88 4.44 -0.62 -3.70
N ASN A 89 3.29 -1.23 -3.41
CA ASN A 89 2.82 -2.40 -4.13
C ASN A 89 2.54 -2.09 -5.61
N ALA A 90 1.88 -0.97 -5.90
CA ALA A 90 1.58 -0.53 -7.25
C ALA A 90 2.87 -0.28 -8.09
N ILE A 91 3.94 0.23 -7.48
CA ILE A 91 5.25 0.35 -8.12
C ILE A 91 5.90 -1.02 -8.29
N ARG A 92 5.88 -1.85 -7.24
CA ARG A 92 6.58 -3.15 -7.20
C ARG A 92 6.06 -4.14 -8.23
N TYR A 93 4.75 -4.22 -8.40
CA TYR A 93 4.08 -5.14 -9.32
C TYR A 93 3.73 -4.54 -10.68
N ASN A 94 4.20 -3.32 -10.93
CA ASN A 94 4.06 -2.67 -12.23
C ASN A 94 5.00 -3.25 -13.29
N LYS A 95 4.69 -2.98 -14.53
CA LYS A 95 5.63 -3.14 -15.66
C LYS A 95 6.58 -1.95 -15.74
N GLU A 96 7.75 -2.15 -16.31
CA GLU A 96 8.70 -1.08 -16.62
C GLU A 96 8.05 -0.04 -17.56
N GLY A 97 8.27 1.23 -17.30
CA GLY A 97 7.63 2.32 -18.05
C GLY A 97 6.13 2.49 -17.79
N GLY A 98 5.60 1.84 -16.74
CA GLY A 98 4.20 1.96 -16.36
C GLY A 98 3.87 3.24 -15.58
N ALA A 99 2.67 3.28 -15.03
CA ALA A 99 2.20 4.41 -14.23
C ALA A 99 1.46 3.94 -12.97
N VAL A 100 1.51 4.75 -11.92
CA VAL A 100 0.68 4.65 -10.72
C VAL A 100 -0.08 5.97 -10.58
N ARG A 101 -1.39 5.88 -10.43
CA ARG A 101 -2.29 7.03 -10.19
C ARG A 101 -2.91 6.90 -8.82
N VAL A 102 -2.94 8.00 -8.09
CA VAL A 102 -3.60 8.08 -6.79
C VAL A 102 -4.59 9.23 -6.82
N SER A 103 -5.85 8.95 -6.49
CA SER A 103 -6.89 9.95 -6.32
C SER A 103 -7.57 9.81 -4.98
N ALA A 104 -8.12 10.90 -4.47
CA ALA A 104 -9.00 10.93 -3.32
C ALA A 104 -10.18 11.86 -3.61
N GLU A 105 -11.39 11.38 -3.35
CA GLU A 105 -12.63 12.12 -3.56
C GLU A 105 -13.49 12.09 -2.31
N GLU A 106 -13.98 13.25 -1.90
CA GLU A 106 -14.90 13.39 -0.79
C GLU A 106 -16.35 13.18 -1.26
N GLY A 107 -17.04 12.23 -0.62
CA GLY A 107 -18.47 12.02 -0.75
C GLY A 107 -19.23 12.70 0.40
N ALA A 108 -20.51 12.36 0.59
CA ALA A 108 -21.34 12.97 1.64
C ALA A 108 -20.85 12.63 3.06
N ASP A 109 -20.50 11.37 3.31
CA ASP A 109 -20.10 10.86 4.63
C ASP A 109 -18.82 10.04 4.58
N THR A 110 -18.23 9.87 3.39
CA THR A 110 -17.07 9.02 3.16
C THR A 110 -16.09 9.67 2.21
N VAL A 111 -14.82 9.28 2.32
CA VAL A 111 -13.78 9.57 1.32
C VAL A 111 -13.45 8.27 0.59
N GLU A 112 -13.40 8.29 -0.74
CA GLU A 112 -12.90 7.19 -1.55
C GLU A 112 -11.47 7.52 -2.03
N ILE A 113 -10.54 6.63 -1.76
CA ILE A 113 -9.15 6.69 -2.23
C ILE A 113 -8.97 5.60 -3.25
N LEU A 114 -8.48 5.96 -4.45
CA LEU A 114 -8.16 5.00 -5.51
C LEU A 114 -6.64 4.98 -5.73
N VAL A 115 -6.07 3.79 -5.74
CA VAL A 115 -4.68 3.55 -6.16
C VAL A 115 -4.71 2.61 -7.35
N GLN A 116 -4.35 3.15 -8.51
CA GLN A 116 -4.36 2.44 -9.79
C GLN A 116 -2.94 2.24 -10.29
N ASP A 117 -2.61 1.03 -10.69
CA ASP A 117 -1.38 0.69 -11.43
C ASP A 117 -1.68 0.19 -12.84
N THR A 118 -0.65 0.15 -13.68
CA THR A 118 -0.68 -0.42 -15.03
C THR A 118 0.07 -1.76 -15.08
N GLY A 119 0.13 -2.49 -13.97
CA GLY A 119 0.86 -3.75 -13.82
C GLY A 119 0.21 -4.96 -14.46
N SER A 120 0.54 -6.14 -13.95
CA SER A 120 0.08 -7.43 -14.50
C SER A 120 -1.30 -7.85 -14.02
N GLY A 121 -1.90 -7.09 -13.10
CA GLY A 121 -3.16 -7.48 -12.46
C GLY A 121 -3.01 -8.61 -11.42
N ILE A 122 -4.12 -8.95 -10.81
CA ILE A 122 -4.24 -9.99 -9.78
C ILE A 122 -5.21 -11.06 -10.29
N PRO A 123 -4.79 -12.33 -10.34
CA PRO A 123 -5.67 -13.43 -10.71
C PRO A 123 -6.93 -13.46 -9.86
N GLU A 124 -8.07 -13.77 -10.46
CA GLU A 124 -9.36 -13.76 -9.77
C GLU A 124 -9.37 -14.68 -8.54
N ALA A 125 -8.75 -15.84 -8.64
CA ALA A 125 -8.64 -16.81 -7.55
C ALA A 125 -7.87 -16.28 -6.34
N ASP A 126 -7.02 -15.26 -6.50
CA ASP A 126 -6.16 -14.73 -5.45
C ASP A 126 -6.73 -13.47 -4.79
N ARG A 127 -7.75 -12.82 -5.38
CA ARG A 127 -8.25 -11.49 -4.98
C ARG A 127 -8.73 -11.41 -3.54
N GLU A 128 -9.30 -12.47 -3.00
CA GLU A 128 -9.71 -12.53 -1.60
C GLU A 128 -8.54 -12.84 -0.67
N THR A 129 -7.57 -13.61 -1.17
CA THR A 129 -6.47 -14.15 -0.38
C THR A 129 -5.30 -13.16 -0.24
N ILE A 130 -5.16 -12.18 -1.15
CA ILE A 130 -4.04 -11.21 -1.12
C ILE A 130 -3.95 -10.37 0.17
N PHE A 131 -5.05 -10.25 0.90
CA PHE A 131 -5.09 -9.55 2.19
C PHE A 131 -4.71 -10.43 3.39
N GLN A 132 -4.50 -11.74 3.17
CA GLN A 132 -4.06 -12.65 4.24
C GLN A 132 -2.57 -12.48 4.53
N PRO A 133 -2.15 -12.63 5.80
CA PRO A 133 -0.74 -12.57 6.16
C PRO A 133 0.09 -13.58 5.37
N PHE A 134 1.27 -13.15 4.90
CA PHE A 134 2.26 -13.96 4.18
C PHE A 134 1.82 -14.47 2.81
N PHE A 135 0.62 -14.13 2.35
CA PHE A 135 0.16 -14.52 1.02
C PHE A 135 0.92 -13.76 -0.08
N ARG A 136 1.16 -14.45 -1.19
CA ARG A 136 1.87 -13.92 -2.37
C ARG A 136 1.41 -14.69 -3.60
N VAL A 137 0.97 -13.98 -4.63
CA VAL A 137 0.51 -14.54 -5.91
C VAL A 137 1.62 -15.36 -6.61
N ASP A 138 2.86 -14.87 -6.57
CA ASP A 138 4.00 -15.55 -7.20
C ASP A 138 5.20 -15.59 -6.24
N LYS A 139 5.52 -16.81 -5.75
CA LYS A 139 6.63 -17.05 -4.83
C LYS A 139 8.02 -16.89 -5.49
N SER A 140 8.10 -17.00 -6.82
CA SER A 140 9.37 -16.94 -7.54
C SER A 140 9.78 -15.51 -7.87
N ARG A 141 8.88 -14.72 -8.45
CA ARG A 141 9.12 -13.31 -8.77
C ARG A 141 9.29 -12.45 -7.53
N SER A 142 8.54 -12.75 -6.50
CA SER A 142 8.57 -11.94 -5.28
C SER A 142 9.80 -12.17 -4.39
N ARG A 143 10.64 -13.19 -4.63
CA ARG A 143 11.98 -13.28 -4.01
C ARG A 143 12.89 -12.15 -4.48
N ALA A 144 12.84 -11.79 -5.77
CA ALA A 144 13.63 -10.71 -6.33
C ALA A 144 13.29 -9.33 -5.73
N TYR A 145 12.09 -9.16 -5.16
CA TYR A 145 11.62 -7.87 -4.62
C TYR A 145 11.52 -7.82 -3.08
N GLY A 146 11.97 -8.86 -2.35
CA GLY A 146 12.12 -8.85 -0.89
C GLY A 146 10.83 -8.64 -0.06
N GLY A 147 9.65 -8.78 -0.65
CA GLY A 147 8.38 -8.58 0.04
C GLY A 147 8.05 -9.72 1.00
N VAL A 148 7.54 -9.40 2.20
CA VAL A 148 7.18 -10.36 3.23
C VAL A 148 5.74 -10.87 3.11
N GLY A 149 4.88 -10.18 2.36
CA GLY A 149 3.45 -10.49 2.24
C GLY A 149 2.61 -9.97 3.41
N LEU A 150 3.04 -8.89 4.05
CA LEU A 150 2.31 -8.24 5.16
C LEU A 150 1.73 -6.86 4.79
N GLY A 151 2.15 -6.26 3.67
CA GLY A 151 1.74 -4.90 3.30
C GLY A 151 0.23 -4.74 3.15
N LEU A 152 -0.44 -5.62 2.39
CA LEU A 152 -1.89 -5.57 2.21
C LEU A 152 -2.67 -6.00 3.47
N THR A 153 -2.11 -6.89 4.29
CA THR A 153 -2.67 -7.22 5.60
C THR A 153 -2.68 -5.99 6.52
N LEU A 154 -1.59 -5.23 6.51
CA LEU A 154 -1.46 -3.97 7.23
C LEU A 154 -2.48 -2.94 6.75
N VAL A 155 -2.59 -2.77 5.43
CA VAL A 155 -3.58 -1.87 4.80
C VAL A 155 -4.99 -2.24 5.28
N ARG A 156 -5.38 -3.51 5.20
CA ARG A 156 -6.69 -3.98 5.64
C ARG A 156 -6.94 -3.67 7.13
N LYS A 157 -5.95 -3.91 7.99
CA LYS A 157 -6.05 -3.60 9.41
C LYS A 157 -6.24 -2.11 9.67
N ILE A 158 -5.51 -1.24 8.97
CA ILE A 158 -5.66 0.22 9.09
C ILE A 158 -7.05 0.67 8.65
N VAL A 159 -7.54 0.15 7.51
CA VAL A 159 -8.89 0.45 7.01
C VAL A 159 -9.96 0.03 8.01
N GLU A 160 -9.86 -1.18 8.59
CA GLU A 160 -10.76 -1.67 9.64
C GLU A 160 -10.74 -0.78 10.90
N LEU A 161 -9.55 -0.30 11.32
CA LEU A 161 -9.41 0.61 12.46
C LEU A 161 -10.04 1.99 12.23
N HIS A 162 -10.21 2.40 10.98
CA HIS A 162 -10.91 3.63 10.60
C HIS A 162 -12.39 3.39 10.24
N GLY A 163 -12.93 2.18 10.48
CA GLY A 163 -14.32 1.85 10.15
C GLY A 163 -14.63 1.80 8.66
N GLY A 164 -13.61 1.67 7.83
CA GLY A 164 -13.72 1.69 6.37
C GLY A 164 -13.74 0.31 5.72
N THR A 165 -13.66 0.31 4.40
CA THR A 165 -13.57 -0.89 3.57
C THR A 165 -12.50 -0.76 2.49
N ILE A 166 -11.89 -1.88 2.10
CA ILE A 166 -10.99 -1.97 0.96
C ILE A 166 -11.45 -3.06 -0.01
N ARG A 167 -11.38 -2.77 -1.29
CA ARG A 167 -11.73 -3.73 -2.36
C ARG A 167 -10.82 -3.55 -3.56
N ILE A 168 -10.75 -4.57 -4.40
CA ILE A 168 -10.23 -4.46 -5.76
C ILE A 168 -11.38 -3.97 -6.65
N ALA A 169 -11.32 -2.72 -7.09
CA ALA A 169 -12.33 -2.14 -7.95
C ALA A 169 -12.23 -2.69 -9.38
N LYS A 170 -11.00 -2.87 -9.86
CA LYS A 170 -10.69 -3.46 -11.17
C LYS A 170 -9.35 -4.19 -11.09
N SER A 171 -9.24 -5.35 -11.77
CA SER A 171 -7.95 -5.99 -11.99
C SER A 171 -8.02 -6.88 -13.24
N ASP A 172 -7.12 -6.62 -14.17
CA ASP A 172 -6.97 -7.34 -15.44
C ASP A 172 -5.50 -7.27 -15.92
N ALA A 173 -5.23 -7.71 -17.15
CA ALA A 173 -3.90 -7.67 -17.73
C ALA A 173 -3.34 -6.23 -17.98
N GLN A 174 -4.14 -5.20 -17.75
CA GLN A 174 -3.76 -3.80 -17.89
C GLN A 174 -3.44 -3.14 -16.55
N GLY A 175 -3.64 -3.83 -15.42
CA GLY A 175 -3.31 -3.35 -14.09
C GLY A 175 -4.37 -3.64 -13.04
N THR A 176 -4.16 -3.04 -11.87
CA THR A 176 -5.07 -3.16 -10.72
C THR A 176 -5.48 -1.78 -10.22
N THR A 177 -6.72 -1.68 -9.75
CA THR A 177 -7.23 -0.53 -9.00
C THR A 177 -7.72 -1.01 -7.64
N PHE A 178 -7.05 -0.58 -6.58
CA PHE A 178 -7.56 -0.69 -5.21
C PHE A 178 -8.44 0.52 -4.90
N ALA A 179 -9.59 0.27 -4.29
CA ALA A 179 -10.48 1.30 -3.75
C ALA A 179 -10.58 1.13 -2.24
N VAL A 180 -10.27 2.20 -1.52
CA VAL A 180 -10.43 2.31 -0.06
C VAL A 180 -11.50 3.34 0.21
N THR A 181 -12.50 2.97 1.00
CA THR A 181 -13.55 3.89 1.44
C THR A 181 -13.44 4.06 2.95
N LEU A 182 -13.27 5.30 3.39
CA LEU A 182 -13.16 5.66 4.81
C LEU A 182 -14.29 6.64 5.19
N PRO A 183 -14.87 6.56 6.41
CA PRO A 183 -15.76 7.60 6.89
C PRO A 183 -15.01 8.92 7.08
N VAL A 184 -15.66 10.04 6.78
CA VAL A 184 -15.09 11.40 6.99
C VAL A 184 -14.83 11.66 8.46
N HIS A 185 -15.71 11.16 9.33
CA HIS A 185 -15.60 11.30 10.79
C HIS A 185 -15.16 9.99 11.43
N ALA A 186 -14.28 10.09 12.44
CA ALA A 186 -13.83 8.92 13.19
C ALA A 186 -15.03 8.20 13.86
N VAL A 187 -15.01 6.86 13.80
CA VAL A 187 -15.98 5.97 14.44
C VAL A 187 -15.52 5.60 15.84
#